data_f3da0adb2609dcf8bc17cd899865ae0c
#
_entry.id   f3da0adb2609dcf8bc17cd899865ae0c
#
_cell.length_a   1.000
_cell.length_b   1.000
_cell.length_c   1.000
_cell.angle_alpha   90.00
_cell.angle_beta   90.00
_cell.angle_gamma   90.00
#
_symmetry.space_group_name_H-M   'P 1'
#
loop_
_entity.id
_entity.type
_entity.pdbx_description
1 polymer ?
#
loop_
_entity_poly.entity_id
_entity_poly.type
_entity_poly.pdbx_seq_one_letter_code
_entity_poly.pdbx_strand_id
1 'polypeptide(L)'
;MITSKLAPWLFFAITWLVPFTGLAQKKPRIAFITHGQTGDPFWDVVRKGAEIAARETDADVQYQSPGKFDLVEMSHLIDAAAATKPDALIVSIPDVRELGQSIQAAVSAKIPVISINSGLEVSRQLGCMMHIGQEEESAGKAAGERMKTIGVTEVMILNQETGNAGLDQRIKGFKNGFEGPFHHVLVVAVTIDFKECHDTVTGYLRQNPGIDGILALGPVAAAPTLRALTEMGQVGKIKLCTFDISPEVIEALSKGKMSFAVDQQQWLQGYLPVIFLANYAIHGAVPENNLILTGPSFVTPKNVDRVARLSRPDSP
;
A
#
# COMPACT_ATOMS: atom_id res chain seq x y z
N MET A 1 68.68 -45.04 -50.82
CA MET A 1 68.19 -43.70 -50.63
C MET A 1 66.67 -43.71 -50.89
N ILE A 2 65.90 -43.81 -49.86
CA ILE A 2 64.44 -43.85 -49.97
C ILE A 2 63.95 -42.54 -49.34
N THR A 3 63.41 -41.64 -50.18
CA THR A 3 62.78 -40.37 -49.76
C THR A 3 61.28 -40.58 -49.56
N SER A 4 60.88 -40.56 -48.31
CA SER A 4 59.45 -40.57 -47.95
C SER A 4 58.84 -39.15 -48.05
N LYS A 5 57.88 -38.99 -48.87
CA LYS A 5 57.07 -37.77 -48.97
C LYS A 5 55.92 -37.83 -47.94
N LEU A 6 55.96 -36.97 -46.94
CA LEU A 6 54.86 -36.71 -46.02
C LEU A 6 53.85 -35.77 -46.69
N ALA A 7 52.61 -36.19 -46.79
CA ALA A 7 51.47 -35.35 -47.24
C ALA A 7 50.86 -34.63 -46.03
N PRO A 8 50.55 -33.32 -46.09
CA PRO A 8 49.88 -32.63 -45.00
C PRO A 8 48.36 -32.89 -45.04
N TRP A 9 47.85 -33.42 -43.95
CA TRP A 9 46.42 -33.51 -43.74
C TRP A 9 45.85 -32.13 -43.31
N LEU A 10 45.06 -31.49 -44.18
CA LEU A 10 44.27 -30.31 -43.86
C LEU A 10 43.04 -30.77 -43.07
N PHE A 11 43.02 -30.47 -41.74
CA PHE A 11 41.81 -30.56 -40.98
C PHE A 11 40.90 -29.34 -41.26
N PHE A 12 39.83 -29.54 -41.99
CA PHE A 12 38.75 -28.57 -42.11
C PHE A 12 37.90 -28.63 -40.85
N ALA A 13 38.08 -27.65 -39.92
CA ALA A 13 37.17 -27.46 -38.82
C ALA A 13 35.85 -26.80 -39.31
N ILE A 14 34.81 -27.60 -39.46
CA ILE A 14 33.47 -27.11 -39.74
C ILE A 14 32.90 -26.57 -38.41
N THR A 15 32.99 -25.27 -38.19
CA THR A 15 32.29 -24.59 -37.10
C THR A 15 30.83 -24.53 -37.45
N TRP A 16 30.04 -25.38 -36.79
CA TRP A 16 28.58 -25.24 -36.77
C TRP A 16 28.18 -23.97 -36.00
N LEU A 17 27.90 -22.88 -36.69
CA LEU A 17 27.16 -21.75 -36.11
C LEU A 17 25.73 -22.23 -35.84
N VAL A 18 25.49 -22.71 -34.63
CA VAL A 18 24.12 -22.88 -34.09
C VAL A 18 23.54 -21.47 -33.92
N PRO A 19 22.50 -21.09 -34.68
CA PRO A 19 21.86 -19.81 -34.42
C PRO A 19 21.26 -19.88 -33.02
N PHE A 20 21.79 -19.05 -32.09
CA PHE A 20 21.21 -18.82 -30.79
C PHE A 20 19.90 -18.04 -31.04
N THR A 21 18.84 -18.75 -31.38
CA THR A 21 17.49 -18.18 -31.35
C THR A 21 17.19 -17.92 -29.90
N GLY A 22 17.54 -16.74 -29.42
CA GLY A 22 17.05 -16.24 -28.13
C GLY A 22 15.55 -16.30 -28.20
N LEU A 23 14.95 -17.27 -27.50
CA LEU A 23 13.52 -17.26 -27.24
C LEU A 23 13.23 -15.91 -26.58
N ALA A 24 12.51 -15.03 -27.27
CA ALA A 24 12.06 -13.78 -26.67
C ALA A 24 11.35 -14.16 -25.37
N GLN A 25 11.95 -13.79 -24.25
CA GLN A 25 11.39 -14.11 -22.93
C GLN A 25 10.00 -13.51 -22.85
N LYS A 26 8.98 -14.34 -22.61
CA LYS A 26 7.60 -13.88 -22.50
C LYS A 26 7.49 -12.85 -21.39
N LYS A 27 7.02 -11.67 -21.72
CA LYS A 27 6.77 -10.59 -20.78
C LYS A 27 5.73 -11.01 -19.73
N PRO A 28 6.04 -11.01 -18.43
CA PRO A 28 5.08 -11.36 -17.38
C PRO A 28 3.87 -10.43 -17.42
N ARG A 29 2.65 -10.98 -17.44
CA ARG A 29 1.40 -10.22 -17.36
C ARG A 29 0.86 -10.31 -15.95
N ILE A 30 0.79 -9.18 -15.26
CA ILE A 30 0.38 -9.09 -13.86
C ILE A 30 -0.87 -8.21 -13.77
N ALA A 31 -1.97 -8.76 -13.27
CA ALA A 31 -3.13 -7.97 -12.90
C ALA A 31 -2.96 -7.41 -11.48
N PHE A 32 -3.24 -6.13 -11.27
CA PHE A 32 -3.07 -5.44 -10.01
C PHE A 32 -4.39 -4.75 -9.62
N ILE A 33 -5.18 -5.37 -8.73
CA ILE A 33 -6.52 -4.93 -8.37
C ILE A 33 -6.55 -4.45 -6.92
N THR A 34 -6.96 -3.21 -6.69
CA THR A 34 -7.04 -2.64 -5.35
C THR A 34 -8.41 -2.02 -5.07
N HIS A 35 -8.71 -1.75 -3.79
CA HIS A 35 -9.89 -1.00 -3.39
C HIS A 35 -9.68 0.53 -3.43
N GLY A 36 -8.59 0.98 -4.03
CA GLY A 36 -8.28 2.40 -4.16
C GLY A 36 -9.38 3.18 -4.88
N GLN A 37 -9.52 4.45 -4.50
CA GLN A 37 -10.48 5.35 -5.10
C GLN A 37 -9.76 6.38 -5.97
N THR A 38 -10.46 6.93 -6.96
CA THR A 38 -9.89 8.01 -7.78
C THR A 38 -9.61 9.23 -6.91
N GLY A 39 -8.39 9.74 -6.97
CA GLY A 39 -7.96 10.93 -6.21
C GLY A 39 -7.44 10.63 -4.80
N ASP A 40 -7.32 9.37 -4.41
CA ASP A 40 -6.67 8.99 -3.15
C ASP A 40 -5.15 8.98 -3.31
N PRO A 41 -4.42 9.91 -2.66
CA PRO A 41 -2.97 10.03 -2.79
C PRO A 41 -2.20 8.80 -2.28
N PHE A 42 -2.77 7.99 -1.38
CA PHE A 42 -2.17 6.73 -0.95
C PHE A 42 -2.00 5.77 -2.13
N TRP A 43 -3.09 5.54 -2.87
CA TRP A 43 -3.11 4.59 -3.98
C TRP A 43 -2.34 5.10 -5.20
N ASP A 44 -2.22 6.42 -5.37
CA ASP A 44 -1.35 7.00 -6.39
C ASP A 44 0.13 6.67 -6.15
N VAL A 45 0.57 6.63 -4.88
CA VAL A 45 1.95 6.23 -4.51
C VAL A 45 2.15 4.73 -4.72
N VAL A 46 1.16 3.89 -4.35
CA VAL A 46 1.18 2.43 -4.64
C VAL A 46 1.32 2.18 -6.13
N ARG A 47 0.50 2.86 -6.96
CA ARG A 47 0.54 2.73 -8.42
C ARG A 47 1.90 3.11 -8.99
N LYS A 48 2.49 4.22 -8.55
CA LYS A 48 3.84 4.63 -8.98
C LYS A 48 4.90 3.57 -8.66
N GLY A 49 4.82 2.95 -7.47
CA GLY A 49 5.69 1.83 -7.12
C GLY A 49 5.55 0.65 -8.11
N ALA A 50 4.31 0.27 -8.42
CA ALA A 50 4.03 -0.79 -9.38
C ALA A 50 4.52 -0.46 -10.79
N GLU A 51 4.33 0.78 -11.27
CA GLU A 51 4.79 1.24 -12.59
C GLU A 51 6.32 1.24 -12.72
N ILE A 52 7.05 1.60 -11.66
CA ILE A 52 8.51 1.55 -11.64
C ILE A 52 8.98 0.10 -11.72
N ALA A 53 8.44 -0.77 -10.86
CA ALA A 53 8.76 -2.19 -10.86
C ALA A 53 8.43 -2.86 -12.21
N ALA A 54 7.31 -2.48 -12.85
CA ALA A 54 6.94 -2.95 -14.17
C ALA A 54 8.00 -2.63 -15.23
N ARG A 55 8.54 -1.40 -15.22
CA ARG A 55 9.62 -0.99 -16.14
C ARG A 55 10.92 -1.75 -15.88
N GLU A 56 11.29 -1.92 -14.61
CA GLU A 56 12.53 -2.59 -14.23
C GLU A 56 12.53 -4.10 -14.53
N THR A 57 11.35 -4.73 -14.47
CA THR A 57 11.17 -6.17 -14.72
C THR A 57 10.71 -6.50 -16.13
N ASP A 58 10.49 -5.50 -16.97
CA ASP A 58 9.81 -5.65 -18.27
C ASP A 58 8.46 -6.41 -18.16
N ALA A 59 7.73 -6.23 -17.06
CA ALA A 59 6.40 -6.82 -16.87
C ALA A 59 5.30 -5.92 -17.46
N ASP A 60 4.21 -6.54 -17.94
CA ASP A 60 2.96 -5.87 -18.28
C ASP A 60 2.04 -5.86 -17.07
N VAL A 61 2.00 -4.73 -16.35
CA VAL A 61 1.19 -4.57 -15.14
C VAL A 61 -0.08 -3.78 -15.46
N GLN A 62 -1.23 -4.41 -15.27
CA GLN A 62 -2.54 -3.79 -15.47
C GLN A 62 -3.13 -3.42 -14.10
N TYR A 63 -2.96 -2.15 -13.71
CA TYR A 63 -3.50 -1.63 -12.46
C TYR A 63 -4.95 -1.17 -12.64
N GLN A 64 -5.87 -1.70 -11.81
CA GLN A 64 -7.29 -1.36 -11.83
C GLN A 64 -7.82 -1.19 -10.40
N SER A 65 -8.79 -0.31 -10.25
CA SER A 65 -9.52 -0.09 -9.01
C SER A 65 -10.91 0.46 -9.32
N PRO A 66 -11.90 0.28 -8.41
CA PRO A 66 -13.19 0.95 -8.53
C PRO A 66 -13.05 2.47 -8.51
N GLY A 67 -14.02 3.18 -9.09
CA GLY A 67 -14.04 4.65 -9.06
C GLY A 67 -14.29 5.23 -7.66
N LYS A 68 -14.91 4.44 -6.78
CA LYS A 68 -15.20 4.72 -5.36
C LYS A 68 -14.96 3.44 -4.54
N PHE A 69 -15.02 3.51 -3.21
CA PHE A 69 -14.95 2.32 -2.35
C PHE A 69 -16.18 1.43 -2.57
N ASP A 70 -16.06 0.48 -3.51
CA ASP A 70 -17.10 -0.44 -3.94
C ASP A 70 -16.52 -1.86 -4.12
N LEU A 71 -16.78 -2.72 -3.13
CA LEU A 71 -16.18 -4.06 -3.08
C LEU A 71 -16.86 -5.03 -4.04
N VAL A 72 -18.12 -4.79 -4.42
CA VAL A 72 -18.81 -5.58 -5.45
C VAL A 72 -18.18 -5.30 -6.83
N GLU A 73 -17.96 -4.02 -7.16
CA GLU A 73 -17.21 -3.66 -8.37
C GLU A 73 -15.81 -4.26 -8.35
N MET A 74 -15.11 -4.21 -7.21
CA MET A 74 -13.77 -4.78 -7.06
C MET A 74 -13.77 -6.31 -7.29
N SER A 75 -14.77 -7.05 -6.77
CA SER A 75 -14.87 -8.49 -7.00
C SER A 75 -15.03 -8.82 -8.49
N HIS A 76 -15.85 -8.04 -9.21
CA HIS A 76 -16.01 -8.17 -10.67
C HIS A 76 -14.69 -7.87 -11.42
N LEU A 77 -13.90 -6.88 -10.97
CA LEU A 77 -12.59 -6.60 -11.54
C LEU A 77 -11.61 -7.77 -11.34
N ILE A 78 -11.64 -8.41 -10.15
CA ILE A 78 -10.81 -9.60 -9.88
C ILE A 78 -11.23 -10.75 -10.81
N ASP A 79 -12.52 -11.03 -10.95
CA ASP A 79 -13.03 -12.09 -11.80
C ASP A 79 -12.68 -11.85 -13.28
N ALA A 80 -12.89 -10.62 -13.76
CA ALA A 80 -12.54 -10.22 -15.12
C ALA A 80 -11.03 -10.36 -15.38
N ALA A 81 -10.20 -9.93 -14.45
CA ALA A 81 -8.74 -10.07 -14.53
C ALA A 81 -8.33 -11.55 -14.57
N ALA A 82 -8.87 -12.39 -13.68
CA ALA A 82 -8.58 -13.82 -13.64
C ALA A 82 -9.01 -14.55 -14.92
N ALA A 83 -10.12 -14.15 -15.54
CA ALA A 83 -10.60 -14.70 -16.82
C ALA A 83 -9.61 -14.47 -17.97
N THR A 84 -8.78 -13.43 -17.93
CA THR A 84 -7.72 -13.19 -18.94
C THR A 84 -6.52 -14.14 -18.79
N LYS A 85 -6.49 -14.94 -17.72
CA LYS A 85 -5.39 -15.84 -17.35
C LYS A 85 -4.05 -15.10 -17.29
N PRO A 86 -3.89 -14.12 -16.43
CA PRO A 86 -2.61 -13.44 -16.21
C PRO A 86 -1.59 -14.43 -15.63
N ASP A 87 -0.31 -14.09 -15.71
CA ASP A 87 0.76 -14.90 -15.08
C ASP A 87 0.77 -14.73 -13.56
N ALA A 88 0.17 -13.65 -13.04
CA ALA A 88 -0.01 -13.41 -11.60
C ALA A 88 -1.08 -12.35 -11.30
N LEU A 89 -1.53 -12.30 -10.03
CA LEU A 89 -2.52 -11.35 -9.53
C LEU A 89 -2.04 -10.71 -8.22
N ILE A 90 -2.17 -9.40 -8.11
CA ILE A 90 -1.96 -8.64 -6.87
C ILE A 90 -3.31 -8.07 -6.44
N VAL A 91 -3.67 -8.22 -5.16
CA VAL A 91 -4.96 -7.76 -4.63
C VAL A 91 -4.81 -7.13 -3.24
N SER A 92 -5.63 -6.15 -2.91
CA SER A 92 -5.91 -5.76 -1.53
C SER A 92 -7.19 -6.46 -1.04
N ILE A 93 -7.31 -6.74 0.27
CA ILE A 93 -8.44 -7.53 0.80
C ILE A 93 -9.12 -6.78 1.97
N PRO A 94 -9.83 -5.69 1.71
CA PRO A 94 -10.51 -4.92 2.76
C PRO A 94 -11.71 -5.66 3.39
N ASP A 95 -12.36 -6.57 2.67
CA ASP A 95 -13.41 -7.44 3.22
C ASP A 95 -13.34 -8.83 2.55
N VAL A 96 -13.09 -9.85 3.36
CA VAL A 96 -13.01 -11.25 2.89
C VAL A 96 -14.35 -11.81 2.46
N ARG A 97 -15.46 -11.32 2.99
CA ARG A 97 -16.81 -11.81 2.66
C ARG A 97 -17.17 -11.43 1.22
N GLU A 98 -16.79 -10.24 0.78
CA GLU A 98 -17.05 -9.75 -0.57
C GLU A 98 -16.03 -10.27 -1.59
N LEU A 99 -14.73 -10.35 -1.22
CA LEU A 99 -13.66 -10.61 -2.17
C LEU A 99 -13.12 -12.05 -2.12
N GLY A 100 -13.38 -12.78 -1.03
CA GLY A 100 -12.77 -14.07 -0.78
C GLY A 100 -13.08 -15.12 -1.86
N GLN A 101 -14.29 -15.14 -2.39
CA GLN A 101 -14.69 -16.09 -3.43
C GLN A 101 -13.92 -15.86 -4.74
N SER A 102 -13.83 -14.62 -5.20
CA SER A 102 -13.11 -14.25 -6.44
C SER A 102 -11.61 -14.55 -6.31
N ILE A 103 -11.01 -14.25 -5.14
CA ILE A 103 -9.59 -14.54 -4.87
C ILE A 103 -9.33 -16.06 -4.85
N GLN A 104 -10.17 -16.85 -4.16
CA GLN A 104 -10.05 -18.31 -4.12
C GLN A 104 -10.25 -18.94 -5.51
N ALA A 105 -11.14 -18.37 -6.34
CA ALA A 105 -11.32 -18.82 -7.71
C ALA A 105 -10.05 -18.61 -8.55
N ALA A 106 -9.40 -17.44 -8.43
CA ALA A 106 -8.13 -17.17 -9.10
C ALA A 106 -7.02 -18.14 -8.63
N VAL A 107 -6.88 -18.37 -7.31
CA VAL A 107 -5.92 -19.32 -6.75
C VAL A 107 -6.20 -20.75 -7.25
N SER A 108 -7.48 -21.17 -7.29
CA SER A 108 -7.90 -22.49 -7.79
C SER A 108 -7.59 -22.67 -9.27
N ALA A 109 -7.64 -21.57 -10.04
CA ALA A 109 -7.21 -21.53 -11.44
C ALA A 109 -5.68 -21.53 -11.61
N LYS A 110 -4.91 -21.71 -10.49
CA LYS A 110 -3.45 -21.73 -10.46
C LYS A 110 -2.79 -20.39 -10.83
N ILE A 111 -3.49 -19.28 -10.66
CA ILE A 111 -2.91 -17.95 -10.76
C ILE A 111 -2.21 -17.66 -9.43
N PRO A 112 -0.89 -17.37 -9.42
CA PRO A 112 -0.18 -16.92 -8.21
C PRO A 112 -0.74 -15.60 -7.72
N VAL A 113 -1.08 -15.48 -6.43
CA VAL A 113 -1.67 -14.29 -5.83
C VAL A 113 -0.80 -13.76 -4.69
N ILE A 114 -0.48 -12.47 -4.73
CA ILE A 114 0.07 -11.72 -3.59
C ILE A 114 -0.99 -10.73 -3.10
N SER A 115 -1.26 -10.72 -1.79
CA SER A 115 -2.10 -9.69 -1.20
C SER A 115 -1.26 -8.53 -0.65
N ILE A 116 -1.84 -7.32 -0.68
CA ILE A 116 -1.19 -6.10 -0.18
C ILE A 116 -2.14 -5.31 0.72
N ASN A 117 -1.58 -4.43 1.53
CA ASN A 117 -2.29 -3.46 2.36
C ASN A 117 -3.25 -4.13 3.35
N SER A 118 -4.54 -4.24 3.05
CA SER A 118 -5.54 -4.89 3.90
C SER A 118 -5.59 -6.40 3.66
N GLY A 119 -5.94 -7.19 4.70
CA GLY A 119 -6.25 -8.61 4.61
C GLY A 119 -5.12 -9.54 5.06
N LEU A 120 -4.17 -9.07 5.85
CA LEU A 120 -3.08 -9.89 6.41
C LEU A 120 -3.59 -11.21 7.03
N GLU A 121 -4.64 -11.15 7.86
CA GLU A 121 -5.13 -12.29 8.63
C GLU A 121 -5.78 -13.38 7.76
N VAL A 122 -6.31 -12.99 6.60
CA VAL A 122 -7.04 -13.88 5.69
C VAL A 122 -6.23 -14.29 4.46
N SER A 123 -5.16 -13.60 4.17
CA SER A 123 -4.31 -13.79 3.00
C SER A 123 -3.92 -15.26 2.78
N ARG A 124 -3.33 -15.88 3.82
CA ARG A 124 -2.90 -17.28 3.76
C ARG A 124 -4.07 -18.26 3.63
N GLN A 125 -5.19 -17.99 4.31
CA GLN A 125 -6.39 -18.84 4.26
C GLN A 125 -7.03 -18.85 2.86
N LEU A 126 -6.91 -17.73 2.14
CA LEU A 126 -7.38 -17.61 0.75
C LEU A 126 -6.42 -18.23 -0.27
N GLY A 127 -5.23 -18.70 0.17
CA GLY A 127 -4.22 -19.30 -0.69
C GLY A 127 -3.27 -18.30 -1.36
N CYS A 128 -3.21 -17.05 -0.91
CA CYS A 128 -2.21 -16.11 -1.36
C CYS A 128 -0.80 -16.58 -0.97
N MET A 129 0.16 -16.40 -1.87
CA MET A 129 1.56 -16.80 -1.65
C MET A 129 2.22 -15.97 -0.56
N MET A 130 1.87 -14.69 -0.48
CA MET A 130 2.49 -13.70 0.38
C MET A 130 1.52 -12.56 0.67
N HIS A 131 1.72 -11.90 1.82
CA HIS A 131 1.14 -10.59 2.13
C HIS A 131 2.24 -9.53 2.27
N ILE A 132 2.03 -8.35 1.68
CA ILE A 132 2.94 -7.19 1.79
C ILE A 132 2.14 -6.00 2.31
N GLY A 133 2.40 -5.58 3.54
CA GLY A 133 1.63 -4.52 4.21
C GLY A 133 2.16 -4.21 5.59
N GLN A 134 1.31 -3.61 6.42
CA GLN A 134 1.64 -3.44 7.83
C GLN A 134 0.69 -4.26 8.71
N GLU A 135 1.07 -4.52 9.94
CA GLU A 135 0.19 -5.11 10.94
C GLU A 135 -0.63 -3.97 11.58
N GLU A 136 -1.92 -3.88 11.20
CA GLU A 136 -2.75 -2.71 11.44
C GLU A 136 -3.12 -2.50 12.91
N GLU A 137 -3.34 -3.58 13.67
CA GLU A 137 -3.67 -3.46 15.09
C GLU A 137 -2.46 -2.93 15.90
N SER A 138 -1.25 -3.42 15.61
CA SER A 138 -0.02 -2.91 16.24
C SER A 138 0.29 -1.48 15.85
N ALA A 139 0.05 -1.12 14.58
CA ALA A 139 0.25 0.25 14.10
C ALA A 139 -0.73 1.23 14.78
N GLY A 140 -1.99 0.82 14.89
CA GLY A 140 -3.01 1.57 15.63
C GLY A 140 -2.63 1.75 17.10
N LYS A 141 -2.21 0.66 17.76
CA LYS A 141 -1.78 0.70 19.16
C LYS A 141 -0.62 1.67 19.39
N ALA A 142 0.40 1.58 18.55
CA ALA A 142 1.55 2.48 18.63
C ALA A 142 1.16 3.96 18.42
N ALA A 143 0.20 4.24 17.50
CA ALA A 143 -0.33 5.59 17.30
C ALA A 143 -1.08 6.08 18.55
N GLY A 144 -1.91 5.22 19.18
CA GLY A 144 -2.64 5.55 20.40
C GLY A 144 -1.71 5.87 21.59
N GLU A 145 -0.73 4.99 21.84
CA GLU A 145 0.30 5.20 22.87
C GLU A 145 1.06 6.52 22.62
N ARG A 146 1.38 6.81 21.35
CA ARG A 146 2.08 8.05 20.99
C ARG A 146 1.22 9.29 21.22
N MET A 147 -0.09 9.25 20.93
CA MET A 147 -0.98 10.39 21.21
C MET A 147 -1.08 10.69 22.69
N LYS A 148 -1.08 9.67 23.56
CA LYS A 148 -0.95 9.88 25.01
C LYS A 148 0.34 10.61 25.39
N THR A 149 1.47 10.22 24.81
CA THR A 149 2.77 10.84 25.15
C THR A 149 2.86 12.31 24.76
N ILE A 150 2.03 12.79 23.84
CA ILE A 150 1.95 14.21 23.44
C ILE A 150 0.83 14.96 24.15
N GLY A 151 0.24 14.35 25.19
CA GLY A 151 -0.69 14.97 26.10
C GLY A 151 -2.15 15.03 25.64
N VAL A 152 -2.53 14.21 24.65
CA VAL A 152 -3.91 14.13 24.16
C VAL A 152 -4.77 13.28 25.10
N THR A 153 -6.01 13.71 25.36
CA THR A 153 -6.97 13.03 26.25
C THR A 153 -8.27 12.67 25.55
N GLU A 154 -8.74 13.47 24.60
CA GLU A 154 -9.97 13.23 23.83
C GLU A 154 -9.68 13.23 22.33
N VAL A 155 -9.75 12.04 21.70
CA VAL A 155 -9.43 11.86 20.27
C VAL A 155 -10.67 11.66 19.43
N MET A 156 -10.72 12.38 18.31
CA MET A 156 -11.61 12.08 17.19
C MET A 156 -10.83 11.33 16.11
N ILE A 157 -11.24 10.09 15.82
CA ILE A 157 -10.71 9.28 14.71
C ILE A 157 -11.61 9.48 13.48
N LEU A 158 -11.01 9.80 12.35
CA LEU A 158 -11.70 10.00 11.07
C LEU A 158 -11.52 8.77 10.18
N ASN A 159 -12.63 8.04 9.93
CA ASN A 159 -12.65 6.84 9.11
C ASN A 159 -13.30 7.12 7.75
N GLN A 160 -12.50 7.12 6.68
CA GLN A 160 -12.95 7.40 5.31
C GLN A 160 -13.45 6.14 4.55
N GLU A 161 -13.25 4.94 5.11
CA GLU A 161 -13.64 3.67 4.49
C GLU A 161 -14.31 2.75 5.50
N THR A 162 -15.55 3.06 5.84
CA THR A 162 -16.36 2.24 6.75
C THR A 162 -16.53 0.82 6.17
N GLY A 163 -16.20 -0.21 6.94
CA GLY A 163 -16.23 -1.61 6.51
C GLY A 163 -14.92 -2.14 5.94
N ASN A 164 -13.85 -1.32 5.88
CA ASN A 164 -12.51 -1.80 5.62
C ASN A 164 -11.92 -2.43 6.88
N ALA A 165 -11.69 -3.76 6.85
CA ALA A 165 -11.19 -4.53 7.99
C ALA A 165 -9.82 -4.03 8.48
N GLY A 166 -8.94 -3.56 7.60
CA GLY A 166 -7.65 -2.98 7.98
C GLY A 166 -7.83 -1.70 8.81
N LEU A 167 -8.75 -0.81 8.41
CA LEU A 167 -9.04 0.39 9.19
C LEU A 167 -9.74 0.08 10.51
N ASP A 168 -10.62 -0.93 10.54
CA ASP A 168 -11.25 -1.37 11.78
C ASP A 168 -10.22 -1.94 12.77
N GLN A 169 -9.23 -2.70 12.30
CA GLN A 169 -8.10 -3.19 13.11
C GLN A 169 -7.22 -2.03 13.62
N ARG A 170 -6.97 -1.03 12.77
CA ARG A 170 -6.22 0.17 13.13
C ARG A 170 -6.93 0.96 14.24
N ILE A 171 -8.27 1.11 14.14
CA ILE A 171 -9.10 1.72 15.19
C ILE A 171 -9.07 0.89 16.46
N LYS A 172 -9.23 -0.43 16.37
CA LYS A 172 -9.16 -1.35 17.52
C LYS A 172 -7.83 -1.24 18.24
N GLY A 173 -6.74 -1.30 17.49
CA GLY A 173 -5.39 -1.15 18.05
C GLY A 173 -5.20 0.21 18.71
N PHE A 174 -5.66 1.30 18.06
CA PHE A 174 -5.59 2.64 18.64
C PHE A 174 -6.32 2.72 19.98
N LYS A 175 -7.55 2.20 20.06
CA LYS A 175 -8.29 2.14 21.32
C LYS A 175 -7.52 1.37 22.40
N ASN A 176 -6.98 0.20 22.07
CA ASN A 176 -6.16 -0.60 22.98
C ASN A 176 -4.93 0.15 23.51
N GLY A 177 -4.32 1.00 22.68
CA GLY A 177 -3.18 1.82 23.05
C GLY A 177 -3.54 3.13 23.78
N PHE A 178 -4.73 3.67 23.56
CA PHE A 178 -5.11 5.02 23.97
C PHE A 178 -6.14 5.07 25.08
N GLU A 179 -7.21 4.24 25.06
CA GLU A 179 -8.32 4.34 26.00
C GLU A 179 -7.91 4.05 27.44
N GLY A 180 -8.62 4.67 28.37
CA GLY A 180 -8.41 4.56 29.81
C GLY A 180 -9.33 5.51 30.59
N PRO A 181 -9.20 5.60 31.92
CA PRO A 181 -10.12 6.39 32.72
C PRO A 181 -10.20 7.88 32.36
N PHE A 182 -9.16 8.41 31.69
CA PHE A 182 -9.06 9.83 31.31
C PHE A 182 -8.77 10.00 29.83
N HIS A 183 -8.98 8.95 29.01
CA HIS A 183 -8.71 8.97 27.58
C HIS A 183 -9.91 8.41 26.84
N HIS A 184 -10.49 9.22 25.97
CA HIS A 184 -11.72 8.89 25.25
C HIS A 184 -11.52 8.96 23.73
N VAL A 185 -12.20 8.09 23.01
CA VAL A 185 -12.15 7.99 21.55
C VAL A 185 -13.55 8.13 20.97
N LEU A 186 -13.72 9.10 20.07
CA LEU A 186 -14.87 9.24 19.18
C LEU A 186 -14.46 8.83 17.77
N VAL A 187 -15.18 7.88 17.16
CA VAL A 187 -14.97 7.50 15.76
C VAL A 187 -16.03 8.15 14.89
N VAL A 188 -15.59 8.86 13.85
CA VAL A 188 -16.47 9.59 12.93
C VAL A 188 -16.20 9.09 11.51
N ALA A 189 -17.27 8.64 10.83
CA ALA A 189 -17.21 8.34 9.41
C ALA A 189 -17.15 9.65 8.62
N VAL A 190 -16.24 9.70 7.64
CA VAL A 190 -16.05 10.82 6.71
C VAL A 190 -15.99 10.30 5.28
N THR A 191 -16.18 11.19 4.30
CA THR A 191 -15.98 10.87 2.89
C THR A 191 -14.61 11.34 2.42
N ILE A 192 -14.18 10.90 1.23
CA ILE A 192 -12.97 11.42 0.59
C ILE A 192 -13.19 12.78 -0.09
N ASP A 193 -14.45 13.23 -0.20
CA ASP A 193 -14.74 14.59 -0.68
C ASP A 193 -14.20 15.62 0.31
N PHE A 194 -13.36 16.49 -0.18
CA PHE A 194 -12.64 17.47 0.65
C PHE A 194 -13.61 18.37 1.42
N LYS A 195 -14.67 18.86 0.74
CA LYS A 195 -15.63 19.79 1.36
C LYS A 195 -16.51 19.09 2.39
N GLU A 196 -17.01 17.92 2.06
CA GLU A 196 -17.86 17.14 2.98
C GLU A 196 -17.09 16.73 4.23
N CYS A 197 -15.85 16.26 4.07
CA CYS A 197 -14.97 15.93 5.20
C CYS A 197 -14.69 17.16 6.06
N HIS A 198 -14.31 18.28 5.45
CA HIS A 198 -14.09 19.56 6.15
C HIS A 198 -15.31 20.00 6.97
N ASP A 199 -16.49 19.98 6.35
CA ASP A 199 -17.72 20.43 6.99
C ASP A 199 -18.12 19.48 8.14
N THR A 200 -17.95 18.17 7.94
CA THR A 200 -18.16 17.14 8.98
C THR A 200 -17.25 17.39 10.19
N VAL A 201 -15.95 17.54 9.96
CA VAL A 201 -14.96 17.81 11.03
C VAL A 201 -15.30 19.09 11.77
N THR A 202 -15.60 20.16 11.05
CA THR A 202 -15.96 21.45 11.64
C THR A 202 -17.22 21.34 12.51
N GLY A 203 -18.22 20.61 12.04
CA GLY A 203 -19.46 20.35 12.78
C GLY A 203 -19.23 19.61 14.08
N TYR A 204 -18.47 18.51 14.03
CA TYR A 204 -18.14 17.71 15.21
C TYR A 204 -17.29 18.47 16.24
N LEU A 205 -16.30 19.26 15.82
CA LEU A 205 -15.46 20.05 16.71
C LEU A 205 -16.27 21.13 17.45
N ARG A 206 -17.26 21.74 16.79
CA ARG A 206 -18.16 22.70 17.46
C ARG A 206 -19.05 22.06 18.51
N GLN A 207 -19.47 20.82 18.29
CA GLN A 207 -20.33 20.09 19.21
C GLN A 207 -19.56 19.41 20.35
N ASN A 208 -18.26 19.16 20.17
CA ASN A 208 -17.39 18.46 21.11
C ASN A 208 -16.15 19.29 21.41
N PRO A 209 -16.26 20.37 22.21
CA PRO A 209 -15.17 21.30 22.48
C PRO A 209 -14.04 20.69 23.33
N GLY A 210 -14.26 19.50 23.92
CA GLY A 210 -13.25 18.74 24.67
C GLY A 210 -12.23 18.02 23.80
N ILE A 211 -12.49 17.84 22.50
CA ILE A 211 -11.54 17.17 21.59
C ILE A 211 -10.24 17.97 21.51
N ASP A 212 -9.14 17.33 21.91
CA ASP A 212 -7.77 17.88 21.91
C ASP A 212 -6.83 17.16 20.94
N GLY A 213 -7.30 16.05 20.33
CA GLY A 213 -6.58 15.30 19.30
C GLY A 213 -7.46 14.81 18.18
N ILE A 214 -6.89 14.73 16.96
CA ILE A 214 -7.53 14.13 15.79
C ILE A 214 -6.54 13.16 15.16
N LEU A 215 -7.02 11.94 14.87
CA LEU A 215 -6.32 10.95 14.06
C LEU A 215 -7.09 10.73 12.76
N ALA A 216 -6.55 11.17 11.64
CA ALA A 216 -7.03 10.79 10.33
C ALA A 216 -6.48 9.41 9.95
N LEU A 217 -7.33 8.50 9.45
CA LEU A 217 -6.86 7.16 9.04
C LEU A 217 -6.23 7.15 7.64
N GLY A 218 -6.15 8.31 6.98
CA GLY A 218 -5.46 8.51 5.72
C GLY A 218 -5.33 9.99 5.35
N PRO A 219 -4.48 10.32 4.36
CA PRO A 219 -4.23 11.70 3.94
C PRO A 219 -5.46 12.43 3.42
N VAL A 220 -6.41 11.71 2.81
CA VAL A 220 -7.68 12.25 2.29
C VAL A 220 -8.53 12.92 3.38
N ALA A 221 -8.46 12.42 4.61
CA ALA A 221 -9.12 13.03 5.76
C ALA A 221 -8.23 14.05 6.49
N ALA A 222 -6.90 13.89 6.42
CA ALA A 222 -5.95 14.79 7.10
C ALA A 222 -5.92 16.20 6.49
N ALA A 223 -5.92 16.33 5.17
CA ALA A 223 -5.83 17.61 4.48
C ALA A 223 -7.06 18.51 4.74
N PRO A 224 -8.33 18.07 4.57
CA PRO A 224 -9.50 18.87 4.91
C PRO A 224 -9.57 19.19 6.41
N THR A 225 -9.13 18.27 7.29
CA THR A 225 -9.04 18.50 8.74
C THR A 225 -8.07 19.62 9.07
N LEU A 226 -6.88 19.63 8.45
CA LEU A 226 -5.90 20.72 8.66
C LEU A 226 -6.47 22.05 8.21
N ARG A 227 -7.25 22.08 7.13
CA ARG A 227 -7.94 23.28 6.65
C ARG A 227 -8.98 23.76 7.67
N ALA A 228 -9.84 22.86 8.19
CA ALA A 228 -10.81 23.17 9.22
C ALA A 228 -10.15 23.75 10.49
N LEU A 229 -9.10 23.10 10.98
CA LEU A 229 -8.33 23.59 12.14
C LEU A 229 -7.69 24.96 11.89
N THR A 230 -7.25 25.24 10.68
CA THR A 230 -6.67 26.53 10.30
C THR A 230 -7.73 27.63 10.35
N GLU A 231 -8.89 27.40 9.76
CA GLU A 231 -10.02 28.35 9.74
C GLU A 231 -10.59 28.62 11.13
N MET A 232 -10.59 27.58 12.00
CA MET A 232 -11.04 27.72 13.38
C MET A 232 -10.00 28.30 14.34
N GLY A 233 -8.75 28.54 13.88
CA GLY A 233 -7.65 29.00 14.75
C GLY A 233 -7.24 27.99 15.81
N GLN A 234 -7.35 26.66 15.51
CA GLN A 234 -7.08 25.55 16.43
C GLN A 234 -5.81 24.76 16.11
N VAL A 235 -5.06 25.15 15.06
CA VAL A 235 -3.78 24.51 14.71
C VAL A 235 -2.82 24.58 15.90
N GLY A 236 -2.27 23.43 16.29
CA GLY A 236 -1.35 23.29 17.44
C GLY A 236 -2.05 23.18 18.80
N LYS A 237 -3.28 23.66 18.96
CA LYS A 237 -4.10 23.43 20.16
C LYS A 237 -4.70 22.03 20.10
N ILE A 238 -5.38 21.69 18.99
CA ILE A 238 -5.80 20.33 18.69
C ILE A 238 -4.66 19.63 17.96
N LYS A 239 -4.19 18.50 18.47
CA LYS A 239 -3.08 17.73 17.89
C LYS A 239 -3.58 16.91 16.71
N LEU A 240 -3.19 17.30 15.49
CA LEU A 240 -3.52 16.54 14.28
C LEU A 240 -2.42 15.50 14.02
N CYS A 241 -2.83 14.24 13.84
CA CYS A 241 -2.03 13.11 13.44
C CYS A 241 -2.71 12.37 12.29
N THR A 242 -1.95 11.61 11.52
CA THR A 242 -2.52 10.83 10.41
C THR A 242 -1.82 9.49 10.25
N PHE A 243 -2.47 8.58 9.56
CA PHE A 243 -1.80 7.51 8.85
C PHE A 243 -1.43 8.02 7.46
N ASP A 244 -0.34 7.46 6.94
CA ASP A 244 0.20 7.67 5.62
C ASP A 244 0.74 9.10 5.34
N ILE A 245 1.59 9.15 4.35
CA ILE A 245 2.22 10.40 3.91
C ILE A 245 1.69 10.81 2.52
N SER A 246 1.56 12.12 2.36
CA SER A 246 1.33 12.79 1.08
C SER A 246 2.18 14.05 1.04
N PRO A 247 2.29 14.75 -0.10
CA PRO A 247 2.96 16.04 -0.16
C PRO A 247 2.44 17.03 0.88
N GLU A 248 1.12 17.11 1.08
CA GLU A 248 0.45 17.99 2.05
C GLU A 248 0.78 17.59 3.49
N VAL A 249 0.81 16.28 3.79
CA VAL A 249 1.19 15.76 5.12
C VAL A 249 2.65 16.08 5.42
N ILE A 250 3.54 15.88 4.46
CA ILE A 250 4.97 16.21 4.59
C ILE A 250 5.14 17.73 4.86
N GLU A 251 4.45 18.56 4.10
CA GLU A 251 4.46 20.01 4.31
C GLU A 251 3.92 20.41 5.69
N ALA A 252 2.81 19.80 6.11
CA ALA A 252 2.21 20.07 7.42
C ALA A 252 3.12 19.66 8.58
N LEU A 253 3.80 18.52 8.47
CA LEU A 253 4.80 18.06 9.45
C LEU A 253 6.01 18.99 9.48
N SER A 254 6.56 19.39 8.34
CA SER A 254 7.72 20.28 8.28
C SER A 254 7.45 21.66 8.86
N LYS A 255 6.20 22.14 8.79
CA LYS A 255 5.74 23.39 9.38
C LYS A 255 5.26 23.26 10.83
N GLY A 256 5.36 22.06 11.44
CA GLY A 256 4.88 21.82 12.81
C GLY A 256 3.36 21.93 12.97
N LYS A 257 2.58 21.89 11.89
CA LYS A 257 1.11 21.93 11.93
C LYS A 257 0.46 20.58 12.19
N MET A 258 1.24 19.49 12.09
CA MET A 258 0.85 18.11 12.37
C MET A 258 1.88 17.49 13.30
N SER A 259 1.45 16.62 14.23
CA SER A 259 2.31 16.07 15.27
C SER A 259 3.12 14.86 14.79
N PHE A 260 2.47 13.95 14.07
CA PHE A 260 3.12 12.81 13.39
C PHE A 260 2.23 12.22 12.30
N ALA A 261 2.86 11.45 11.42
CA ALA A 261 2.20 10.50 10.53
C ALA A 261 2.75 9.09 10.80
N VAL A 262 1.90 8.07 10.65
CA VAL A 262 2.30 6.65 10.64
C VAL A 262 2.47 6.24 9.19
N ASP A 263 3.70 6.05 8.76
CA ASP A 263 4.04 5.65 7.39
C ASP A 263 4.11 4.13 7.29
N GLN A 264 3.37 3.57 6.36
CA GLN A 264 3.41 2.15 6.02
C GLN A 264 4.17 1.87 4.71
N GLN A 265 4.89 2.85 4.20
CA GLN A 265 5.71 2.76 2.98
C GLN A 265 4.90 2.23 1.79
N GLN A 266 3.82 2.91 1.45
CA GLN A 266 2.88 2.55 0.39
C GLN A 266 3.55 2.31 -0.97
N TRP A 267 4.66 2.99 -1.25
CA TRP A 267 5.44 2.76 -2.46
C TRP A 267 5.96 1.31 -2.54
N LEU A 268 6.47 0.78 -1.41
CA LEU A 268 6.94 -0.62 -1.35
C LEU A 268 5.80 -1.62 -1.54
N GLN A 269 4.58 -1.29 -1.11
CA GLN A 269 3.40 -2.16 -1.31
C GLN A 269 3.01 -2.24 -2.80
N GLY A 270 3.36 -1.24 -3.60
CA GLY A 270 3.23 -1.30 -5.05
C GLY A 270 4.39 -2.00 -5.75
N TYR A 271 5.61 -1.69 -5.32
CA TYR A 271 6.85 -2.10 -5.97
C TYR A 271 7.18 -3.59 -5.75
N LEU A 272 7.23 -4.01 -4.49
CA LEU A 272 7.71 -5.35 -4.13
C LEU A 272 6.88 -6.51 -4.73
N PRO A 273 5.53 -6.48 -4.71
CA PRO A 273 4.77 -7.58 -5.25
C PRO A 273 4.98 -7.77 -6.75
N VAL A 274 5.20 -6.69 -7.52
CA VAL A 274 5.52 -6.78 -8.95
C VAL A 274 6.89 -7.41 -9.15
N ILE A 275 7.92 -6.99 -8.40
CA ILE A 275 9.27 -7.59 -8.46
C ILE A 275 9.20 -9.09 -8.16
N PHE A 276 8.50 -9.49 -7.10
CA PHE A 276 8.42 -10.90 -6.71
C PHE A 276 7.66 -11.74 -7.73
N LEU A 277 6.52 -11.26 -8.22
CA LEU A 277 5.72 -12.02 -9.18
C LEU A 277 6.34 -12.07 -10.58
N ALA A 278 7.00 -11.01 -11.03
CA ALA A 278 7.77 -11.04 -12.28
C ALA A 278 8.92 -12.06 -12.19
N ASN A 279 9.67 -12.06 -11.07
CA ASN A 279 10.72 -13.04 -10.83
C ASN A 279 10.15 -14.48 -10.74
N TYR A 280 9.00 -14.65 -10.09
CA TYR A 280 8.33 -15.94 -10.01
C TYR A 280 7.91 -16.45 -11.39
N ALA A 281 7.31 -15.59 -12.21
CA ALA A 281 6.87 -15.95 -13.57
C ALA A 281 8.05 -16.38 -14.48
N ILE A 282 9.23 -15.81 -14.28
CA ILE A 282 10.40 -16.06 -15.11
C ILE A 282 11.24 -17.23 -14.57
N HIS A 283 11.45 -17.30 -13.25
CA HIS A 283 12.41 -18.19 -12.61
C HIS A 283 11.78 -19.21 -11.66
N GLY A 284 10.49 -19.08 -11.37
CA GLY A 284 9.80 -19.92 -10.38
C GLY A 284 10.24 -19.69 -8.93
N ALA A 285 10.90 -18.56 -8.65
CA ALA A 285 11.50 -18.26 -7.34
C ALA A 285 10.86 -17.04 -6.68
N VAL A 286 10.49 -17.19 -5.40
CA VAL A 286 10.02 -16.12 -4.51
C VAL A 286 10.62 -16.35 -3.11
N PRO A 287 10.69 -15.32 -2.26
CA PRO A 287 11.07 -15.51 -0.86
C PRO A 287 10.17 -16.54 -0.16
N GLU A 288 10.75 -17.40 0.66
CA GLU A 288 9.97 -18.38 1.45
C GLU A 288 9.10 -17.71 2.52
N ASN A 289 9.49 -16.53 3.00
CA ASN A 289 8.69 -15.77 3.95
C ASN A 289 7.44 -15.24 3.26
N ASN A 290 6.28 -15.63 3.75
CA ASN A 290 4.98 -15.24 3.22
C ASN A 290 4.44 -13.91 3.78
N LEU A 291 5.25 -13.17 4.56
CA LEU A 291 4.90 -11.87 5.13
C LEU A 291 6.06 -10.90 4.99
N ILE A 292 5.80 -9.77 4.34
CA ILE A 292 6.72 -8.63 4.29
C ILE A 292 6.04 -7.44 4.95
N LEU A 293 6.55 -7.03 6.11
CA LEU A 293 6.05 -5.84 6.80
C LEU A 293 6.72 -4.58 6.25
N THR A 294 5.89 -3.63 5.81
CA THR A 294 6.32 -2.33 5.29
C THR A 294 6.17 -1.18 6.30
N GLY A 295 5.59 -1.45 7.47
CA GLY A 295 5.38 -0.48 8.56
C GLY A 295 5.01 -1.19 9.87
N PRO A 296 4.71 -0.42 10.93
CA PRO A 296 4.62 1.05 10.98
C PRO A 296 5.97 1.76 11.15
N SER A 297 6.09 2.95 10.56
CA SER A 297 7.20 3.89 10.81
C SER A 297 6.64 5.27 11.16
N PHE A 298 7.23 5.97 12.13
CA PHE A 298 6.74 7.30 12.51
C PHE A 298 7.50 8.42 11.81
N VAL A 299 6.77 9.24 11.06
CA VAL A 299 7.25 10.49 10.49
C VAL A 299 6.79 11.65 11.37
N THR A 300 7.73 12.49 11.76
CA THR A 300 7.53 13.59 12.71
C THR A 300 8.24 14.84 12.18
N PRO A 301 8.00 16.04 12.73
CA PRO A 301 8.77 17.23 12.38
C PRO A 301 10.29 17.06 12.50
N LYS A 302 10.77 16.10 13.32
CA LYS A 302 12.20 15.86 13.53
C LYS A 302 12.89 15.07 12.41
N ASN A 303 12.15 14.25 11.67
CA ASN A 303 12.70 13.37 10.63
C ASN A 303 12.05 13.54 9.25
N VAL A 304 11.05 14.42 9.12
CA VAL A 304 10.28 14.63 7.88
C VAL A 304 11.17 15.05 6.70
N ASP A 305 12.21 15.84 6.92
CA ASP A 305 13.13 16.28 5.84
C ASP A 305 13.86 15.10 5.19
N ARG A 306 14.20 14.06 5.96
CA ARG A 306 14.78 12.83 5.41
C ARG A 306 13.76 12.09 4.55
N VAL A 307 12.54 11.94 5.05
CA VAL A 307 11.46 11.26 4.32
C VAL A 307 11.12 12.00 3.04
N ALA A 308 10.99 13.34 3.11
CA ALA A 308 10.70 14.19 1.96
C ALA A 308 11.75 14.05 0.84
N ARG A 309 13.03 13.88 1.18
CA ARG A 309 14.09 13.63 0.18
C ARG A 309 13.95 12.29 -0.50
N LEU A 310 13.61 11.23 0.26
CA LEU A 310 13.46 9.87 -0.25
C LEU A 310 12.15 9.65 -1.03
N SER A 311 11.16 10.51 -0.83
CA SER A 311 9.85 10.43 -1.50
C SER A 311 9.78 11.24 -2.80
N ARG A 312 10.89 11.84 -3.26
CA ARG A 312 10.92 12.55 -4.54
C ARG A 312 10.93 11.56 -5.70
N PRO A 313 10.17 11.83 -6.78
CA PRO A 313 10.11 10.93 -7.95
C PRO A 313 11.47 10.65 -8.62
N ASP A 314 12.42 11.57 -8.43
CA ASP A 314 13.76 11.54 -9.07
C ASP A 314 14.85 11.10 -8.09
N SER A 315 14.51 10.56 -6.93
CA SER A 315 15.53 9.97 -6.04
C SER A 315 15.97 8.63 -6.61
N PRO A 316 17.29 8.43 -6.84
CA PRO A 316 17.83 7.20 -7.40
C PRO A 316 17.60 6.00 -6.48
#